data_bf1f1af5893dac764f623f9bdb32b55a
#
_entry.id   bf1f1af5893dac764f623f9bdb32b55a
#
_cell.length_a   1.000
_cell.length_b   1.000
_cell.length_c   1.000
_cell.angle_alpha   90.00
_cell.angle_beta   90.00
_cell.angle_gamma   90.00
#
_symmetry.space_group_name_H-M   'P 1'
#
loop_
_entity.id
_entity.type
_entity.pdbx_description
1 polymer ?
#
loop_
_entity_poly.entity_id
_entity_poly.type
_entity_poly.pdbx_seq_one_letter_code
_entity_poly.pdbx_strand_id
1 'polypeptide(L)'
;KIGENYPTQIIGEIGQNHNGSVENAKNLIDMCALCNVKLVKFQKRDIKTEFTKEAYNKSYENKNSFGKIYGKHREFLELNKEQHKELKEYANSKGLIYFCTPCDIPSLKIMEEIGCPFYKVASRDITNIPLLRELGKLNKTVIISTGMAEYQDIDLALNELNLPPNKVIIMQCTSEYPCPPKNCNLNVITTFKQKYKNVIGFSDHSDGILAPTIACLLGAKIIEKHITLDRSMKGTDQSGSFEFTGLQKLQKYIETIPLMLGSFDKKVEDNVTYSKQKLMKSLTSLCNIKKGQILTEDMICLKCPGNGILWKNMDKIIGKKSLIDIDEDKTLKIEWFQ
;
A
#
# COMPACT_ATOMS: atom_id res chain seq x y z
N LYS A 1 -6.14 13.37 -2.97
CA LYS A 1 -5.67 13.78 -1.63
C LYS A 1 -5.00 12.58 -0.97
N ILE A 2 -3.93 12.84 -0.20
CA ILE A 2 -3.19 11.83 0.57
C ILE A 2 -3.32 12.23 2.05
N GLY A 3 -3.51 11.28 2.95
CA GLY A 3 -3.65 11.50 4.39
C GLY A 3 -4.34 10.35 5.10
N GLU A 4 -4.40 10.39 6.43
CA GLU A 4 -4.93 9.29 7.26
C GLU A 4 -6.37 8.90 6.89
N ASN A 5 -7.21 9.86 6.51
CA ASN A 5 -8.61 9.65 6.17
C ASN A 5 -8.86 9.35 4.68
N TYR A 6 -7.80 9.15 3.88
CA TYR A 6 -7.90 8.86 2.46
C TYR A 6 -7.38 7.46 2.14
N PRO A 7 -7.87 6.84 1.06
CA PRO A 7 -7.32 5.57 0.58
C PRO A 7 -5.82 5.66 0.28
N THR A 8 -5.12 4.57 0.49
CA THR A 8 -3.70 4.45 0.11
C THR A 8 -3.54 4.69 -1.39
N GLN A 9 -2.51 5.43 -1.79
CA GLN A 9 -2.19 5.73 -3.18
C GLN A 9 -0.90 5.01 -3.59
N ILE A 10 -0.80 4.63 -4.86
CA ILE A 10 0.45 4.11 -5.45
C ILE A 10 1.15 5.24 -6.21
N ILE A 11 2.46 5.31 -6.06
CA ILE A 11 3.39 6.02 -6.93
C ILE A 11 4.00 5.01 -7.89
N GLY A 12 3.71 5.13 -9.18
CA GLY A 12 4.47 4.44 -10.22
C GLY A 12 5.82 5.15 -10.42
N GLU A 13 6.88 4.59 -9.86
CA GLU A 13 8.24 5.09 -10.03
C GLU A 13 8.80 4.67 -11.38
N ILE A 14 8.75 5.57 -12.34
CA ILE A 14 9.38 5.39 -13.65
C ILE A 14 10.91 5.50 -13.50
N GLY A 15 11.33 6.42 -12.64
CA GLY A 15 12.75 6.60 -12.32
C GLY A 15 13.59 6.80 -13.58
N GLN A 16 14.41 5.82 -13.88
CA GLN A 16 15.25 5.75 -15.10
C GLN A 16 14.87 4.58 -16.03
N ASN A 17 13.79 3.86 -15.75
CA ASN A 17 13.35 2.70 -16.54
C ASN A 17 12.86 3.06 -17.95
N HIS A 18 12.70 4.35 -18.23
CA HIS A 18 12.50 4.85 -19.59
C HIS A 18 13.75 4.73 -20.49
N ASN A 19 14.92 4.43 -19.94
CA ASN A 19 16.19 4.26 -20.68
C ASN A 19 16.53 5.44 -21.62
N GLY A 20 16.29 6.70 -21.20
CA GLY A 20 16.52 7.90 -21.99
C GLY A 20 15.50 8.15 -23.12
N SER A 21 14.49 7.30 -23.27
CA SER A 21 13.46 7.38 -24.31
C SER A 21 12.17 8.02 -23.80
N VAL A 22 11.74 9.10 -24.44
CA VAL A 22 10.44 9.75 -24.17
C VAL A 22 9.27 8.82 -24.50
N GLU A 23 9.40 7.99 -25.54
CA GLU A 23 8.39 7.03 -25.93
C GLU A 23 8.18 5.96 -24.85
N ASN A 24 9.26 5.35 -24.35
CA ASN A 24 9.18 4.41 -23.24
C ASN A 24 8.57 5.07 -21.99
N ALA A 25 8.93 6.32 -21.71
CA ALA A 25 8.36 7.08 -20.59
C ALA A 25 6.84 7.28 -20.75
N LYS A 26 6.36 7.60 -21.96
CA LYS A 26 4.92 7.69 -22.26
C LYS A 26 4.21 6.35 -22.10
N ASN A 27 4.80 5.27 -22.59
CA ASN A 27 4.25 3.91 -22.41
C ASN A 27 4.12 3.53 -20.93
N LEU A 28 5.08 3.92 -20.07
CA LEU A 28 5.01 3.72 -18.63
C LEU A 28 3.93 4.60 -17.96
N ILE A 29 3.73 5.82 -18.45
CA ILE A 29 2.62 6.69 -18.02
C ILE A 29 1.27 6.05 -18.41
N ASP A 30 1.13 5.55 -19.64
CA ASP A 30 -0.08 4.86 -20.09
C ASP A 30 -0.36 3.60 -19.26
N MET A 31 0.67 2.84 -18.90
CA MET A 31 0.55 1.70 -18.00
C MET A 31 -0.03 2.12 -16.65
N CYS A 32 0.43 3.21 -16.05
CA CYS A 32 -0.13 3.75 -14.82
C CYS A 32 -1.60 4.14 -14.98
N ALA A 33 -1.95 4.82 -16.08
CA ALA A 33 -3.33 5.22 -16.37
C ALA A 33 -4.26 4.02 -16.49
N LEU A 34 -3.85 2.98 -17.23
CA LEU A 34 -4.60 1.73 -17.40
C LEU A 34 -4.77 0.95 -16.09
N CYS A 35 -3.80 1.04 -15.17
CA CYS A 35 -3.87 0.45 -13.84
C CYS A 35 -4.60 1.33 -12.80
N ASN A 36 -5.15 2.49 -13.18
CA ASN A 36 -5.75 3.48 -12.28
C ASN A 36 -4.78 4.04 -11.21
N VAL A 37 -3.46 3.99 -11.45
CA VAL A 37 -2.43 4.59 -10.61
C VAL A 37 -2.29 6.06 -11.00
N LYS A 38 -2.53 6.97 -10.05
CA LYS A 38 -2.67 8.41 -10.33
C LYS A 38 -1.38 9.23 -10.23
N LEU A 39 -0.34 8.66 -9.63
CA LEU A 39 0.92 9.35 -9.35
C LEU A 39 2.03 8.70 -10.15
N VAL A 40 2.71 9.47 -10.99
CA VAL A 40 3.89 9.03 -11.74
C VAL A 40 5.09 9.86 -11.35
N LYS A 41 6.20 9.18 -11.03
CA LYS A 41 7.41 9.82 -10.55
C LYS A 41 8.58 9.58 -11.49
N PHE A 42 9.33 10.64 -11.71
CA PHE A 42 10.59 10.66 -12.44
C PHE A 42 11.74 11.10 -11.51
N GLN A 43 12.93 11.05 -12.04
CA GLN A 43 14.14 11.57 -11.39
C GLN A 43 14.81 12.57 -12.32
N LYS A 44 15.41 13.61 -11.76
CA LYS A 44 16.22 14.58 -12.51
C LYS A 44 17.50 14.88 -11.76
N ARG A 45 18.60 14.85 -12.48
CA ARG A 45 19.90 15.20 -11.94
C ARG A 45 20.71 16.03 -12.94
N ASP A 46 21.52 16.91 -12.40
CA ASP A 46 22.58 17.57 -13.13
C ASP A 46 23.89 16.81 -12.89
N ILE A 47 24.37 16.13 -13.92
CA ILE A 47 25.50 15.21 -13.84
C ILE A 47 26.79 15.90 -13.34
N LYS A 48 26.98 17.17 -13.70
CA LYS A 48 28.18 17.92 -13.29
C LYS A 48 28.12 18.33 -11.82
N THR A 49 26.94 18.60 -11.31
CA THR A 49 26.73 18.96 -9.91
C THR A 49 26.74 17.73 -9.00
N GLU A 50 26.22 16.60 -9.49
CA GLU A 50 26.05 15.39 -8.67
C GLU A 50 27.37 14.62 -8.48
N PHE A 51 28.25 14.59 -9.51
CA PHE A 51 29.42 13.73 -9.48
C PHE A 51 30.76 14.52 -9.49
N THR A 52 31.70 14.05 -8.66
CA THR A 52 33.11 14.46 -8.81
C THR A 52 33.64 13.97 -10.15
N LYS A 53 34.73 14.61 -10.65
CA LYS A 53 35.41 14.15 -11.87
C LYS A 53 35.87 12.70 -11.78
N GLU A 54 36.30 12.26 -10.60
CA GLU A 54 36.70 10.87 -10.35
C GLU A 54 35.52 9.91 -10.48
N ALA A 55 34.41 10.18 -9.79
CA ALA A 55 33.20 9.37 -9.86
C ALA A 55 32.63 9.33 -11.29
N TYR A 56 32.62 10.45 -11.99
CA TYR A 56 32.16 10.52 -13.37
C TYR A 56 32.99 9.63 -14.30
N ASN A 57 34.33 9.63 -14.17
CA ASN A 57 35.24 8.88 -15.03
C ASN A 57 35.48 7.43 -14.59
N LYS A 58 34.87 6.99 -13.50
CA LYS A 58 34.98 5.60 -13.02
C LYS A 58 34.50 4.63 -14.11
N SER A 59 35.25 3.58 -14.39
CA SER A 59 34.84 2.50 -15.30
C SER A 59 33.52 1.89 -14.83
N TYR A 60 32.59 1.70 -15.76
CA TYR A 60 31.26 1.15 -15.50
C TYR A 60 30.86 0.21 -16.62
N GLU A 61 31.51 -0.95 -16.69
CA GLU A 61 31.28 -1.97 -17.71
C GLU A 61 30.59 -3.19 -17.07
N ASN A 62 29.31 -3.32 -17.32
CA ASN A 62 28.47 -4.46 -16.91
C ASN A 62 27.27 -4.59 -17.87
N LYS A 63 26.48 -5.66 -17.73
CA LYS A 63 25.34 -5.94 -18.59
C LYS A 63 24.28 -4.81 -18.67
N ASN A 64 24.21 -3.97 -17.63
CA ASN A 64 23.23 -2.88 -17.52
C ASN A 64 23.80 -1.52 -17.88
N SER A 65 25.07 -1.43 -18.31
CA SER A 65 25.76 -0.18 -18.60
C SER A 65 25.37 0.39 -19.97
N PHE A 66 25.02 1.66 -20.03
CA PHE A 66 24.78 2.44 -21.27
C PHE A 66 26.00 3.28 -21.66
N GLY A 67 27.15 3.08 -21.04
CA GLY A 67 28.40 3.77 -21.33
C GLY A 67 29.58 3.08 -20.66
N LYS A 68 30.81 3.28 -21.18
CA LYS A 68 32.00 2.68 -20.63
C LYS A 68 32.41 3.27 -19.28
N ILE A 69 32.03 4.50 -19.01
CA ILE A 69 32.25 5.19 -17.72
C ILE A 69 30.91 5.58 -17.10
N TYR A 70 30.90 5.73 -15.78
CA TYR A 70 29.68 5.96 -15.02
C TYR A 70 28.97 7.26 -15.43
N GLY A 71 29.68 8.33 -15.66
CA GLY A 71 29.12 9.59 -16.12
C GLY A 71 28.37 9.46 -17.45
N LYS A 72 28.96 8.75 -18.44
CA LYS A 72 28.29 8.52 -19.73
C LYS A 72 27.07 7.63 -19.62
N HIS A 73 27.11 6.61 -18.75
CA HIS A 73 25.94 5.82 -18.43
C HIS A 73 24.81 6.70 -17.87
N ARG A 74 25.12 7.62 -16.96
CA ARG A 74 24.13 8.53 -16.36
C ARG A 74 23.60 9.56 -17.35
N GLU A 75 24.47 10.17 -18.17
CA GLU A 75 24.06 11.10 -19.23
C GLU A 75 23.06 10.47 -20.20
N PHE A 76 23.25 9.20 -20.57
CA PHE A 76 22.35 8.48 -21.46
C PHE A 76 20.93 8.36 -20.88
N LEU A 77 20.84 8.22 -19.57
CA LEU A 77 19.56 8.02 -18.86
C LEU A 77 18.84 9.33 -18.51
N GLU A 78 19.52 10.49 -18.64
CA GLU A 78 18.91 11.77 -18.27
C GLU A 78 18.02 12.31 -19.38
N LEU A 79 16.85 12.83 -18.98
CA LEU A 79 15.96 13.61 -19.82
C LEU A 79 16.23 15.11 -19.63
N ASN A 80 16.12 15.88 -20.70
CA ASN A 80 16.28 17.33 -20.65
C ASN A 80 14.98 18.03 -20.17
N LYS A 81 15.01 19.34 -19.99
CA LYS A 81 13.88 20.15 -19.49
C LYS A 81 12.64 20.03 -20.38
N GLU A 82 12.84 20.12 -21.69
CA GLU A 82 11.75 20.06 -22.68
C GLU A 82 11.07 18.70 -22.66
N GLN A 83 11.84 17.62 -22.55
CA GLN A 83 11.30 16.26 -22.43
C GLN A 83 10.51 16.06 -21.13
N HIS A 84 11.00 16.57 -20.00
CA HIS A 84 10.27 16.53 -18.73
C HIS A 84 8.97 17.35 -18.81
N LYS A 85 8.97 18.52 -19.49
CA LYS A 85 7.77 19.32 -19.71
C LYS A 85 6.75 18.56 -20.56
N GLU A 86 7.18 17.96 -21.66
CA GLU A 86 6.34 17.13 -22.53
C GLU A 86 5.71 15.96 -21.77
N LEU A 87 6.49 15.23 -20.96
CA LEU A 87 6.01 14.11 -20.17
C LEU A 87 5.03 14.53 -19.08
N LYS A 88 5.23 15.70 -18.46
CA LYS A 88 4.28 16.27 -17.52
C LYS A 88 2.94 16.59 -18.19
N GLU A 89 2.97 17.25 -19.34
CA GLU A 89 1.77 17.57 -20.13
C GLU A 89 1.05 16.28 -20.57
N TYR A 90 1.81 15.27 -20.99
CA TYR A 90 1.27 13.96 -21.35
C TYR A 90 0.62 13.25 -20.15
N ALA A 91 1.26 13.19 -19.01
CA ALA A 91 0.69 12.61 -17.80
C ALA A 91 -0.61 13.33 -17.38
N ASN A 92 -0.62 14.67 -17.43
CA ASN A 92 -1.80 15.48 -17.14
C ASN A 92 -2.96 15.17 -18.11
N SER A 93 -2.68 14.98 -19.41
CA SER A 93 -3.70 14.63 -20.41
C SER A 93 -4.35 13.27 -20.13
N LYS A 94 -3.65 12.36 -19.42
CA LYS A 94 -4.16 11.06 -18.98
C LYS A 94 -4.82 11.13 -17.58
N GLY A 95 -4.94 12.32 -16.99
CA GLY A 95 -5.50 12.49 -15.64
C GLY A 95 -4.57 12.02 -14.52
N LEU A 96 -3.26 11.94 -14.78
CA LEU A 96 -2.24 11.58 -13.82
C LEU A 96 -1.50 12.81 -13.30
N ILE A 97 -0.94 12.70 -12.12
CA ILE A 97 -0.10 13.73 -11.52
C ILE A 97 1.36 13.35 -11.71
N TYR A 98 2.06 14.14 -12.49
CA TYR A 98 3.50 14.07 -12.66
C TYR A 98 4.20 14.77 -11.50
N PHE A 99 5.25 14.14 -10.95
CA PHE A 99 6.18 14.78 -10.03
C PHE A 99 7.58 14.18 -10.14
N CYS A 100 8.55 14.76 -9.45
CA CYS A 100 9.94 14.40 -9.66
C CYS A 100 10.73 14.32 -8.35
N THR A 101 11.79 13.50 -8.38
CA THR A 101 12.91 13.53 -7.45
C THR A 101 14.03 14.39 -8.06
N PRO A 102 14.18 15.66 -7.68
CA PRO A 102 15.38 16.42 -8.00
C PRO A 102 16.53 15.94 -7.11
N CYS A 103 17.66 15.60 -7.70
CA CYS A 103 18.83 15.11 -6.95
C CYS A 103 19.79 16.23 -6.53
N ASP A 104 19.58 17.44 -7.06
CA ASP A 104 20.42 18.61 -6.87
C ASP A 104 19.60 19.91 -7.07
N ILE A 105 20.21 21.03 -6.68
CA ILE A 105 19.56 22.35 -6.76
C ILE A 105 19.30 22.80 -8.21
N PRO A 106 20.21 22.64 -9.19
CA PRO A 106 19.93 22.89 -10.60
C PRO A 106 18.71 22.13 -11.11
N SER A 107 18.62 20.83 -10.78
CA SER A 107 17.46 19.99 -11.13
C SER A 107 16.16 20.46 -10.47
N LEU A 108 16.21 20.88 -9.21
CA LEU A 108 15.04 21.45 -8.52
C LEU A 108 14.55 22.72 -9.23
N LYS A 109 15.46 23.61 -9.65
CA LYS A 109 15.09 24.82 -10.40
C LYS A 109 14.39 24.48 -11.71
N ILE A 110 14.90 23.52 -12.47
CA ILE A 110 14.27 23.06 -13.71
C ILE A 110 12.86 22.53 -13.41
N MET A 111 12.67 21.74 -12.35
CA MET A 111 11.37 21.20 -11.99
C MET A 111 10.40 22.29 -11.53
N GLU A 112 10.87 23.36 -10.88
CA GLU A 112 10.05 24.52 -10.56
C GLU A 112 9.59 25.27 -11.83
N GLU A 113 10.49 25.48 -12.77
CA GLU A 113 10.18 26.14 -14.04
C GLU A 113 9.11 25.41 -14.85
N ILE A 114 9.11 24.07 -14.85
CA ILE A 114 8.04 23.27 -15.49
C ILE A 114 6.78 23.14 -14.61
N GLY A 115 6.78 23.69 -13.41
CA GLY A 115 5.64 23.70 -12.50
C GLY A 115 5.33 22.35 -11.87
N CYS A 116 6.34 21.67 -11.34
CA CYS A 116 6.16 20.42 -10.58
C CYS A 116 5.34 20.70 -9.30
N PRO A 117 4.27 19.93 -9.01
CA PRO A 117 3.35 20.26 -7.92
C PRO A 117 3.90 19.96 -6.53
N PHE A 118 4.77 18.96 -6.38
CA PHE A 118 5.43 18.53 -5.14
C PHE A 118 6.66 17.69 -5.46
N TYR A 119 7.46 17.35 -4.46
CA TYR A 119 8.78 16.77 -4.66
C TYR A 119 9.00 15.51 -3.84
N LYS A 120 9.94 14.68 -4.30
CA LYS A 120 10.49 13.55 -3.57
C LYS A 120 11.95 13.78 -3.25
N VAL A 121 12.37 13.42 -2.06
CA VAL A 121 13.76 13.28 -1.65
C VAL A 121 14.11 11.80 -1.59
N ALA A 122 15.06 11.37 -2.40
CA ALA A 122 15.55 9.99 -2.39
C ALA A 122 16.28 9.68 -1.07
N SER A 123 16.35 8.39 -0.69
CA SER A 123 17.04 7.96 0.54
C SER A 123 18.49 8.46 0.63
N ARG A 124 19.19 8.52 -0.48
CA ARG A 124 20.59 9.00 -0.55
C ARG A 124 20.75 10.51 -0.31
N ASP A 125 19.67 11.27 -0.50
CA ASP A 125 19.65 12.74 -0.38
C ASP A 125 19.02 13.21 0.93
N ILE A 126 18.67 12.32 1.86
CA ILE A 126 18.02 12.68 3.12
C ILE A 126 18.90 13.56 4.01
N THR A 127 20.22 13.48 3.84
CA THR A 127 21.21 14.34 4.53
C THR A 127 21.75 15.45 3.63
N ASN A 128 21.17 15.66 2.44
CA ASN A 128 21.53 16.76 1.55
C ASN A 128 20.90 18.07 2.03
N ILE A 129 21.46 18.63 3.11
CA ILE A 129 20.93 19.80 3.80
C ILE A 129 20.67 21.00 2.85
N PRO A 130 21.60 21.36 1.92
CA PRO A 130 21.34 22.45 0.98
C PRO A 130 20.08 22.22 0.15
N LEU A 131 19.85 21.00 -0.35
CA LEU A 131 18.66 20.67 -1.14
C LEU A 131 17.39 20.71 -0.27
N LEU A 132 17.44 20.18 0.96
CA LEU A 132 16.31 20.19 1.89
C LEU A 132 15.87 21.63 2.22
N ARG A 133 16.81 22.53 2.49
CA ARG A 133 16.52 23.96 2.74
C ARG A 133 15.86 24.65 1.54
N GLU A 134 16.34 24.37 0.33
CA GLU A 134 15.70 24.92 -0.89
C GLU A 134 14.30 24.38 -1.09
N LEU A 135 14.08 23.08 -0.89
CA LEU A 135 12.75 22.46 -0.92
C LEU A 135 11.80 23.07 0.12
N GLY A 136 12.29 23.33 1.34
CA GLY A 136 11.51 23.94 2.41
C GLY A 136 11.01 25.34 2.06
N LYS A 137 11.85 26.17 1.39
CA LYS A 137 11.47 27.53 0.94
C LYS A 137 10.30 27.54 -0.03
N LEU A 138 10.11 26.47 -0.81
CA LEU A 138 9.02 26.36 -1.77
C LEU A 138 7.65 26.17 -1.12
N ASN A 139 7.62 25.76 0.15
CA ASN A 139 6.38 25.54 0.92
C ASN A 139 5.40 24.55 0.24
N LYS A 140 5.94 23.65 -0.60
CA LYS A 140 5.22 22.55 -1.27
C LYS A 140 5.30 21.28 -0.44
N THR A 141 4.48 20.27 -0.78
CA THR A 141 4.57 18.95 -0.16
C THR A 141 5.90 18.26 -0.57
N VAL A 142 6.56 17.65 0.41
CA VAL A 142 7.79 16.89 0.20
C VAL A 142 7.59 15.47 0.73
N ILE A 143 7.96 14.48 -0.07
CA ILE A 143 7.98 13.07 0.32
C ILE A 143 9.46 12.69 0.55
N ILE A 144 9.81 12.15 1.72
CA ILE A 144 11.17 11.72 2.03
C ILE A 144 11.23 10.21 2.19
N SER A 145 12.23 9.55 1.57
CA SER A 145 12.54 8.14 1.79
C SER A 145 13.71 7.99 2.75
N THR A 146 13.65 6.95 3.61
CA THR A 146 14.54 6.78 4.76
C THR A 146 15.45 5.55 4.65
N GLY A 147 15.62 4.99 3.44
CA GLY A 147 16.33 3.71 3.24
C GLY A 147 17.84 3.74 3.49
N MET A 148 18.42 4.91 3.73
CA MET A 148 19.84 5.12 4.08
C MET A 148 19.97 6.03 5.32
N ALA A 149 18.95 6.04 6.21
CA ALA A 149 18.87 6.97 7.32
C ALA A 149 18.55 6.27 8.63
N GLU A 150 19.12 6.80 9.70
CA GLU A 150 18.70 6.53 11.06
C GLU A 150 17.69 7.59 11.55
N TYR A 151 17.12 7.41 12.74
CA TYR A 151 16.15 8.37 13.29
C TYR A 151 16.69 9.79 13.39
N GLN A 152 17.98 9.94 13.72
CA GLN A 152 18.62 11.25 13.83
C GLN A 152 18.68 11.98 12.49
N ASP A 153 18.93 11.26 11.39
CA ASP A 153 18.94 11.83 10.04
C ASP A 153 17.54 12.27 9.61
N ILE A 154 16.52 11.48 9.96
CA ILE A 154 15.11 11.82 9.68
C ILE A 154 14.73 13.09 10.45
N ASP A 155 15.02 13.14 11.74
CA ASP A 155 14.71 14.29 12.60
C ASP A 155 15.44 15.56 12.10
N LEU A 156 16.71 15.42 11.67
CA LEU A 156 17.48 16.50 11.01
C LEU A 156 16.83 16.94 9.71
N ALA A 157 16.45 16.01 8.83
CA ALA A 157 15.81 16.32 7.55
C ALA A 157 14.48 17.08 7.75
N LEU A 158 13.65 16.67 8.71
CA LEU A 158 12.41 17.35 9.04
C LEU A 158 12.64 18.78 9.55
N ASN A 159 13.67 18.95 10.39
CA ASN A 159 14.07 20.28 10.91
C ASN A 159 14.57 21.20 9.78
N GLU A 160 15.39 20.68 8.88
CA GLU A 160 15.97 21.46 7.78
C GLU A 160 14.94 21.80 6.67
N LEU A 161 13.98 20.94 6.43
CA LEU A 161 12.81 21.23 5.58
C LEU A 161 11.96 22.35 6.18
N ASN A 162 11.86 22.41 7.49
CA ASN A 162 11.07 23.41 8.23
C ASN A 162 9.63 23.57 7.69
N LEU A 163 9.00 22.43 7.33
CA LEU A 163 7.62 22.37 6.83
C LEU A 163 6.70 21.77 7.91
N PRO A 164 5.43 22.15 7.94
CA PRO A 164 4.48 21.56 8.86
C PRO A 164 4.26 20.06 8.56
N PRO A 165 3.93 19.22 9.55
CA PRO A 165 3.82 17.76 9.38
C PRO A 165 2.88 17.31 8.24
N ASN A 166 1.82 18.05 7.98
CA ASN A 166 0.89 17.75 6.88
C ASN A 166 1.44 18.03 5.48
N LYS A 167 2.62 18.63 5.38
CA LYS A 167 3.35 18.85 4.11
C LYS A 167 4.55 17.93 3.92
N VAL A 168 4.88 17.09 4.90
CA VAL A 168 5.96 16.11 4.74
C VAL A 168 5.41 14.71 4.92
N ILE A 169 5.70 13.83 3.96
CA ILE A 169 5.38 12.41 4.02
C ILE A 169 6.68 11.64 4.25
N ILE A 170 6.70 10.76 5.26
CA ILE A 170 7.86 9.95 5.60
C ILE A 170 7.63 8.53 5.10
N MET A 171 8.55 8.00 4.30
CA MET A 171 8.43 6.64 3.77
C MET A 171 9.47 5.72 4.42
N GLN A 172 9.00 4.65 5.06
CA GLN A 172 9.86 3.51 5.33
C GLN A 172 10.42 2.99 4.02
N CYS A 173 11.69 2.68 4.00
CA CYS A 173 12.41 2.20 2.84
C CYS A 173 13.64 1.38 3.27
N THR A 174 14.07 0.45 2.44
CA THR A 174 15.39 -0.17 2.50
C THR A 174 16.01 -0.10 1.11
N SER A 175 17.16 0.57 1.01
CA SER A 175 17.82 0.83 -0.29
C SER A 175 18.67 -0.36 -0.74
N GLU A 176 18.05 -1.52 -0.87
CA GLU A 176 18.61 -2.77 -1.38
C GLU A 176 17.74 -3.25 -2.57
N TYR A 177 18.37 -3.63 -3.70
CA TYR A 177 17.69 -3.91 -4.98
C TYR A 177 18.08 -5.27 -5.57
N PRO A 178 17.23 -6.33 -5.46
CA PRO A 178 15.97 -6.38 -4.72
C PRO A 178 16.20 -6.48 -3.21
N CYS A 179 15.27 -5.94 -2.43
CA CYS A 179 15.28 -6.04 -0.98
C CYS A 179 14.76 -7.41 -0.53
N PRO A 180 15.54 -8.25 0.16
CA PRO A 180 15.06 -9.52 0.67
C PRO A 180 14.04 -9.30 1.80
N PRO A 181 13.08 -10.24 1.99
CA PRO A 181 11.99 -10.08 2.97
C PRO A 181 12.46 -9.72 4.38
N LYS A 182 13.57 -10.31 4.85
CA LYS A 182 14.14 -10.06 6.18
C LYS A 182 14.60 -8.62 6.41
N ASN A 183 14.87 -7.87 5.33
CA ASN A 183 15.38 -6.51 5.37
C ASN A 183 14.29 -5.44 5.10
N CYS A 184 13.05 -5.83 4.79
CA CYS A 184 11.96 -4.88 4.56
C CYS A 184 11.57 -4.09 5.81
N ASN A 185 11.72 -4.67 7.00
CA ASN A 185 11.49 -4.03 8.31
C ASN A 185 10.15 -3.26 8.38
N LEU A 186 9.06 -3.87 7.93
CA LEU A 186 7.76 -3.21 7.78
C LEU A 186 7.18 -2.71 9.11
N ASN A 187 7.55 -3.31 10.25
CA ASN A 187 7.15 -2.81 11.58
C ASN A 187 7.58 -1.37 11.84
N VAL A 188 8.61 -0.87 11.15
CA VAL A 188 9.05 0.55 11.23
C VAL A 188 7.92 1.50 10.83
N ILE A 189 7.01 1.09 9.93
CA ILE A 189 5.82 1.86 9.57
C ILE A 189 4.98 2.17 10.81
N THR A 190 4.76 1.16 11.66
CA THR A 190 4.02 1.33 12.92
C THR A 190 4.75 2.26 13.89
N THR A 191 6.07 2.11 14.01
CA THR A 191 6.91 2.98 14.84
C THR A 191 6.89 4.42 14.34
N PHE A 192 6.97 4.64 13.02
CA PHE A 192 6.87 5.97 12.44
C PHE A 192 5.52 6.63 12.73
N LYS A 193 4.42 5.88 12.61
CA LYS A 193 3.08 6.37 12.95
C LYS A 193 2.94 6.78 14.43
N GLN A 194 3.67 6.14 15.33
CA GLN A 194 3.68 6.51 16.75
C GLN A 194 4.57 7.71 17.03
N LYS A 195 5.73 7.78 16.36
CA LYS A 195 6.73 8.83 16.60
C LYS A 195 6.42 10.14 15.89
N TYR A 196 5.93 10.10 14.66
CA TYR A 196 5.76 11.26 13.80
C TYR A 196 4.28 11.60 13.58
N LYS A 197 3.97 12.91 13.51
CA LYS A 197 2.63 13.41 13.14
C LYS A 197 2.41 13.48 11.63
N ASN A 198 3.37 13.02 10.87
CA ASN A 198 3.39 13.02 9.42
C ASN A 198 2.57 11.85 8.85
N VAL A 199 2.13 11.98 7.61
CA VAL A 199 1.63 10.83 6.84
C VAL A 199 2.77 9.87 6.59
N ILE A 200 2.54 8.57 6.81
CA ILE A 200 3.54 7.53 6.63
C ILE A 200 3.27 6.75 5.35
N GLY A 201 4.33 6.45 4.62
CA GLY A 201 4.34 5.65 3.40
C GLY A 201 5.37 4.53 3.43
N PHE A 202 5.47 3.82 2.31
CA PHE A 202 6.45 2.77 2.08
C PHE A 202 7.02 2.87 0.65
N SER A 203 8.33 2.94 0.52
CA SER A 203 9.06 2.85 -0.77
C SER A 203 9.64 1.45 -0.88
N ASP A 204 9.10 0.66 -1.80
CA ASP A 204 9.32 -0.78 -1.89
C ASP A 204 10.33 -1.16 -2.97
N HIS A 205 11.34 -1.93 -2.58
CA HIS A 205 12.32 -2.55 -3.48
C HIS A 205 12.32 -4.07 -3.40
N SER A 206 11.35 -4.68 -2.72
CA SER A 206 11.22 -6.13 -2.60
C SER A 206 10.64 -6.75 -3.88
N ASP A 207 10.80 -8.06 -4.04
CA ASP A 207 10.14 -8.78 -5.11
C ASP A 207 8.65 -9.04 -4.76
N GLY A 208 7.80 -8.91 -5.77
CA GLY A 208 6.37 -9.21 -5.66
C GLY A 208 5.56 -8.19 -4.86
N ILE A 209 4.28 -8.53 -4.65
CA ILE A 209 3.26 -7.62 -4.10
C ILE A 209 3.03 -7.78 -2.59
N LEU A 210 3.74 -8.69 -1.93
CA LEU A 210 3.46 -9.01 -0.52
C LEU A 210 3.84 -7.86 0.42
N ALA A 211 5.07 -7.34 0.30
CA ALA A 211 5.53 -6.27 1.18
C ALA A 211 4.69 -4.99 1.06
N PRO A 212 4.38 -4.45 -0.15
CA PRO A 212 3.53 -3.27 -0.26
C PRO A 212 2.09 -3.52 0.21
N THR A 213 1.56 -4.75 0.09
CA THR A 213 0.25 -5.11 0.64
C THR A 213 0.25 -5.07 2.17
N ILE A 214 1.28 -5.66 2.80
CA ILE A 214 1.44 -5.62 4.27
C ILE A 214 1.64 -4.16 4.73
N ALA A 215 2.44 -3.37 4.04
CA ALA A 215 2.64 -1.96 4.37
C ALA A 215 1.32 -1.18 4.37
N CYS A 216 0.44 -1.44 3.41
CA CYS A 216 -0.90 -0.87 3.38
C CYS A 216 -1.73 -1.28 4.62
N LEU A 217 -1.71 -2.56 5.01
CA LEU A 217 -2.38 -3.06 6.22
C LEU A 217 -1.83 -2.41 7.50
N LEU A 218 -0.53 -2.14 7.57
CA LEU A 218 0.11 -1.42 8.68
C LEU A 218 -0.20 0.08 8.68
N GLY A 219 -0.91 0.58 7.67
CA GLY A 219 -1.40 1.95 7.58
C GLY A 219 -0.54 2.89 6.77
N ALA A 220 0.35 2.39 5.91
CA ALA A 220 1.01 3.23 4.91
C ALA A 220 -0.03 3.83 3.96
N LYS A 221 0.00 5.16 3.78
CA LYS A 221 -0.95 5.92 2.95
C LYS A 221 -0.46 6.21 1.55
N ILE A 222 0.79 5.90 1.29
CA ILE A 222 1.41 5.98 -0.02
C ILE A 222 2.40 4.83 -0.18
N ILE A 223 2.38 4.19 -1.31
CA ILE A 223 3.27 3.09 -1.68
C ILE A 223 4.01 3.49 -2.95
N GLU A 224 5.32 3.53 -2.90
CA GLU A 224 6.14 3.77 -4.09
C GLU A 224 6.72 2.45 -4.58
N LYS A 225 6.59 2.19 -5.88
CA LYS A 225 7.12 0.99 -6.53
C LYS A 225 7.66 1.31 -7.91
N HIS A 226 8.87 0.85 -8.20
CA HIS A 226 9.42 0.91 -9.55
C HIS A 226 8.57 0.12 -10.54
N ILE A 227 8.40 0.68 -11.74
CA ILE A 227 7.63 0.08 -12.84
C ILE A 227 8.48 -0.03 -14.08
N THR A 228 8.20 -1.03 -14.90
CA THR A 228 8.90 -1.31 -16.17
C THR A 228 7.94 -1.83 -17.21
N LEU A 229 8.29 -1.64 -18.49
CA LEU A 229 7.59 -2.26 -19.61
C LEU A 229 7.91 -3.76 -19.70
N ASP A 230 9.16 -4.13 -19.39
CA ASP A 230 9.64 -5.51 -19.41
C ASP A 230 10.85 -5.64 -18.45
N ARG A 231 10.79 -6.56 -17.50
CA ARG A 231 11.85 -6.82 -16.52
C ARG A 231 13.16 -7.31 -17.13
N SER A 232 13.11 -7.82 -18.36
CA SER A 232 14.29 -8.27 -19.11
C SER A 232 15.04 -7.13 -19.80
N MET A 233 14.47 -5.93 -19.87
CA MET A 233 15.13 -4.77 -20.45
C MET A 233 16.43 -4.46 -19.76
N LYS A 234 17.37 -3.92 -20.53
CA LYS A 234 18.64 -3.43 -20.00
C LYS A 234 18.41 -2.26 -19.06
N GLY A 235 19.03 -2.29 -17.88
CA GLY A 235 18.93 -1.25 -16.86
C GLY A 235 19.09 -1.83 -15.46
N THR A 236 19.45 -1.00 -14.49
CA THR A 236 19.71 -1.43 -13.11
C THR A 236 18.46 -1.74 -12.33
N ASP A 237 17.35 -1.05 -12.65
CA ASP A 237 16.13 -1.09 -11.84
C ASP A 237 15.03 -1.99 -12.48
N GLN A 238 15.20 -2.39 -13.76
CA GLN A 238 14.21 -3.13 -14.54
C GLN A 238 13.79 -4.46 -13.86
N SER A 239 14.78 -5.28 -13.47
CA SER A 239 14.52 -6.62 -12.96
C SER A 239 13.73 -6.69 -11.65
N GLY A 240 13.82 -5.66 -10.79
CA GLY A 240 13.08 -5.53 -9.54
C GLY A 240 11.76 -4.75 -9.65
N SER A 241 11.42 -4.28 -10.85
CA SER A 241 10.26 -3.42 -11.10
C SER A 241 9.01 -4.22 -11.40
N PHE A 242 7.84 -3.57 -11.25
CA PHE A 242 6.57 -4.16 -11.66
C PHE A 242 6.31 -3.92 -13.16
N GLU A 243 5.92 -4.97 -13.82
CA GLU A 243 5.22 -4.92 -15.11
C GLU A 243 3.72 -4.64 -14.88
N PHE A 244 2.99 -4.46 -15.97
CA PHE A 244 1.56 -4.13 -15.97
C PHE A 244 0.74 -5.00 -15.01
N THR A 245 0.89 -6.32 -15.09
CA THR A 245 0.12 -7.27 -14.28
C THR A 245 0.38 -7.14 -12.77
N GLY A 246 1.63 -6.89 -12.39
CA GLY A 246 2.02 -6.66 -11.01
C GLY A 246 1.42 -5.37 -10.45
N LEU A 247 1.50 -4.28 -11.21
CA LEU A 247 0.95 -2.98 -10.83
C LEU A 247 -0.57 -3.02 -10.72
N GLN A 248 -1.25 -3.61 -11.71
CA GLN A 248 -2.71 -3.77 -11.72
C GLN A 248 -3.20 -4.59 -10.50
N LYS A 249 -2.49 -5.68 -10.19
CA LYS A 249 -2.83 -6.54 -9.05
C LYS A 249 -2.63 -5.82 -7.72
N LEU A 250 -1.54 -5.06 -7.57
CA LEU A 250 -1.31 -4.27 -6.36
C LEU A 250 -2.39 -3.20 -6.19
N GLN A 251 -2.74 -2.45 -7.25
CA GLN A 251 -3.81 -1.44 -7.20
C GLN A 251 -5.14 -2.06 -6.76
N LYS A 252 -5.51 -3.20 -7.34
CA LYS A 252 -6.72 -3.93 -6.95
C LYS A 252 -6.69 -4.34 -5.47
N TYR A 253 -5.55 -4.79 -4.96
CA TYR A 253 -5.44 -5.19 -3.55
C TYR A 253 -5.60 -4.00 -2.62
N ILE A 254 -4.94 -2.88 -2.92
CA ILE A 254 -5.04 -1.65 -2.12
C ILE A 254 -6.50 -1.13 -2.08
N GLU A 255 -7.22 -1.20 -3.18
CA GLU A 255 -8.66 -0.82 -3.23
C GLU A 255 -9.54 -1.81 -2.44
N THR A 256 -9.16 -3.09 -2.39
CA THR A 256 -9.96 -4.15 -1.76
C THR A 256 -9.73 -4.26 -0.25
N ILE A 257 -8.51 -3.98 0.23
CA ILE A 257 -8.14 -4.10 1.65
C ILE A 257 -9.11 -3.40 2.60
N PRO A 258 -9.49 -2.12 2.42
CA PRO A 258 -10.43 -1.46 3.32
C PRO A 258 -11.80 -2.13 3.37
N LEU A 259 -12.26 -2.69 2.25
CA LEU A 259 -13.52 -3.41 2.15
C LEU A 259 -13.46 -4.75 2.93
N MET A 260 -12.32 -5.46 2.83
CA MET A 260 -12.10 -6.73 3.54
C MET A 260 -11.90 -6.54 5.05
N LEU A 261 -11.30 -5.45 5.46
CA LEU A 261 -11.14 -5.13 6.88
C LEU A 261 -12.48 -4.85 7.55
N GLY A 262 -13.44 -4.24 6.87
CA GLY A 262 -14.78 -3.99 7.37
C GLY A 262 -14.81 -3.16 8.66
N SER A 263 -15.60 -3.60 9.63
CA SER A 263 -15.72 -2.98 10.96
C SER A 263 -15.11 -3.86 12.06
N PHE A 264 -14.86 -3.27 13.24
CA PHE A 264 -14.40 -4.03 14.41
C PHE A 264 -15.53 -4.80 15.10
N ASP A 265 -16.79 -4.58 14.72
CA ASP A 265 -17.94 -5.22 15.32
C ASP A 265 -18.16 -6.61 14.75
N LYS A 266 -18.23 -7.62 15.62
CA LYS A 266 -18.58 -8.99 15.23
C LYS A 266 -20.10 -9.15 15.16
N LYS A 267 -20.63 -9.17 13.95
CA LYS A 267 -22.07 -9.37 13.70
C LYS A 267 -22.32 -10.51 12.70
N VAL A 268 -23.56 -10.91 12.60
CA VAL A 268 -24.03 -11.83 11.54
C VAL A 268 -24.47 -10.96 10.37
N GLU A 269 -23.89 -11.19 9.21
CA GLU A 269 -24.29 -10.50 7.98
C GLU A 269 -25.67 -10.97 7.50
N ASP A 270 -26.46 -10.08 6.90
CA ASP A 270 -27.84 -10.34 6.52
C ASP A 270 -27.96 -11.52 5.55
N ASN A 271 -27.03 -11.65 4.60
CA ASN A 271 -27.00 -12.75 3.62
C ASN A 271 -26.69 -14.12 4.23
N VAL A 272 -26.24 -14.18 5.51
CA VAL A 272 -25.94 -15.43 6.22
C VAL A 272 -27.17 -15.96 6.97
N THR A 273 -28.25 -15.15 7.11
CA THR A 273 -29.43 -15.49 7.90
C THR A 273 -30.10 -16.79 7.43
N TYR A 274 -30.24 -16.97 6.12
CA TYR A 274 -30.80 -18.21 5.54
C TYR A 274 -29.94 -19.43 5.87
N SER A 275 -28.63 -19.34 5.69
CA SER A 275 -27.67 -20.40 6.03
C SER A 275 -27.72 -20.73 7.52
N LYS A 276 -27.85 -19.71 8.37
CA LYS A 276 -27.98 -19.85 9.81
C LYS A 276 -29.24 -20.65 10.18
N GLN A 277 -30.41 -20.31 9.62
CA GLN A 277 -31.65 -21.04 9.83
C GLN A 277 -31.56 -22.48 9.35
N LYS A 278 -30.93 -22.74 8.23
CA LYS A 278 -30.78 -24.09 7.65
C LYS A 278 -29.79 -24.97 8.39
N LEU A 279 -28.64 -24.42 8.80
CA LEU A 279 -27.48 -25.22 9.23
C LEU A 279 -27.25 -25.20 10.75
N MET A 280 -27.71 -24.19 11.48
CA MET A 280 -27.64 -24.22 12.94
C MET A 280 -28.55 -25.31 13.50
N LYS A 281 -28.26 -25.69 14.75
CA LYS A 281 -29.05 -26.72 15.45
C LYS A 281 -29.94 -26.10 16.46
N SER A 282 -31.15 -26.69 16.60
CA SER A 282 -32.14 -26.37 17.62
C SER A 282 -32.31 -27.55 18.56
N LEU A 283 -32.81 -27.28 19.76
CA LEU A 283 -33.25 -28.32 20.68
C LEU A 283 -34.36 -29.15 20.04
N THR A 284 -34.19 -30.44 20.05
CA THR A 284 -35.08 -31.43 19.39
C THR A 284 -35.36 -32.54 20.39
N SER A 285 -36.60 -33.01 20.45
CA SER A 285 -36.98 -34.16 21.31
C SER A 285 -36.23 -35.43 20.91
N LEU A 286 -35.62 -36.09 21.88
CA LEU A 286 -34.95 -37.38 21.71
C LEU A 286 -35.89 -38.58 21.91
N CYS A 287 -37.03 -38.32 22.53
CA CYS A 287 -38.11 -39.29 22.78
C CYS A 287 -39.46 -38.60 22.75
N ASN A 288 -40.53 -39.38 22.82
CA ASN A 288 -41.92 -38.86 23.00
C ASN A 288 -42.07 -38.23 24.39
N ILE A 289 -42.59 -36.99 24.47
CA ILE A 289 -42.82 -36.24 25.69
C ILE A 289 -44.33 -36.04 25.83
N LYS A 290 -44.91 -36.50 26.94
CA LYS A 290 -46.36 -36.39 27.16
C LYS A 290 -46.72 -35.03 27.74
N LYS A 291 -47.96 -34.56 27.45
CA LYS A 291 -48.54 -33.38 28.07
C LYS A 291 -48.46 -33.51 29.60
N GLY A 292 -48.02 -32.47 30.27
CA GLY A 292 -47.80 -32.43 31.70
C GLY A 292 -46.44 -33.03 32.19
N GLN A 293 -45.71 -33.71 31.35
CA GLN A 293 -44.39 -34.25 31.68
C GLN A 293 -43.37 -33.11 31.84
N ILE A 294 -42.49 -33.23 32.84
CA ILE A 294 -41.40 -32.29 33.06
C ILE A 294 -40.27 -32.62 32.09
N LEU A 295 -39.80 -31.60 31.36
CA LEU A 295 -38.72 -31.77 30.42
C LEU A 295 -37.36 -31.85 31.17
N THR A 296 -36.60 -32.88 30.88
CA THR A 296 -35.25 -33.09 31.40
C THR A 296 -34.22 -33.04 30.26
N GLU A 297 -32.94 -32.83 30.61
CA GLU A 297 -31.87 -32.65 29.61
C GLU A 297 -31.61 -33.92 28.76
N ASP A 298 -31.83 -35.11 29.34
CA ASP A 298 -31.71 -36.40 28.67
C ASP A 298 -32.80 -36.68 27.63
N MET A 299 -33.88 -35.88 27.63
CA MET A 299 -34.97 -35.99 26.65
C MET A 299 -34.72 -35.14 25.39
N ILE A 300 -33.60 -34.43 25.31
CA ILE A 300 -33.32 -33.49 24.22
C ILE A 300 -31.99 -33.76 23.54
N CYS A 301 -31.92 -33.39 22.30
CA CYS A 301 -30.69 -33.37 21.52
C CYS A 301 -30.63 -32.11 20.62
N LEU A 302 -29.56 -31.97 19.87
CA LEU A 302 -29.40 -30.87 18.92
C LEU A 302 -29.44 -31.40 17.48
N LYS A 303 -30.43 -30.99 16.70
CA LYS A 303 -30.58 -31.29 15.29
C LYS A 303 -30.83 -30.03 14.45
N CYS A 304 -30.48 -30.06 13.17
CA CYS A 304 -30.95 -29.04 12.22
C CYS A 304 -32.43 -29.20 11.96
N PRO A 305 -33.13 -28.11 11.64
CA PRO A 305 -32.69 -26.75 11.37
C PRO A 305 -32.56 -25.86 12.61
N GLY A 306 -31.95 -24.65 12.41
CA GLY A 306 -31.74 -23.66 13.46
C GLY A 306 -32.91 -22.67 13.65
N ASN A 307 -34.13 -23.09 13.40
CA ASN A 307 -35.37 -22.27 13.51
C ASN A 307 -36.10 -22.45 14.81
N GLY A 308 -35.65 -23.31 15.73
CA GLY A 308 -36.22 -23.55 17.05
C GLY A 308 -35.36 -22.93 18.18
N ILE A 309 -35.51 -23.51 19.38
CA ILE A 309 -34.77 -23.06 20.57
C ILE A 309 -33.29 -23.43 20.41
N LEU A 310 -32.39 -22.44 20.55
CA LEU A 310 -30.95 -22.69 20.57
C LEU A 310 -30.55 -23.23 21.96
N TRP A 311 -29.46 -24.00 22.01
CA TRP A 311 -28.88 -24.55 23.25
C TRP A 311 -28.70 -23.51 24.36
N LYS A 312 -28.26 -22.31 24.03
CA LYS A 312 -28.04 -21.20 25.00
C LYS A 312 -29.33 -20.72 25.70
N ASN A 313 -30.51 -21.17 25.25
CA ASN A 313 -31.80 -20.86 25.83
C ASN A 313 -32.48 -22.12 26.42
N MET A 314 -31.73 -23.19 26.63
CA MET A 314 -32.26 -24.48 27.15
C MET A 314 -32.88 -24.31 28.55
N ASP A 315 -32.26 -23.46 29.37
CA ASP A 315 -32.75 -23.07 30.70
C ASP A 315 -34.19 -22.54 30.73
N LYS A 316 -34.63 -22.01 29.59
CA LYS A 316 -36.02 -21.50 29.47
C LYS A 316 -37.10 -22.59 29.42
N ILE A 317 -36.71 -23.85 29.17
CA ILE A 317 -37.64 -24.96 29.01
C ILE A 317 -37.30 -26.17 29.91
N ILE A 318 -36.07 -26.39 30.29
CA ILE A 318 -35.69 -27.48 31.21
C ILE A 318 -36.36 -27.26 32.57
N GLY A 319 -36.89 -28.33 33.15
CA GLY A 319 -37.64 -28.34 34.43
C GLY A 319 -39.09 -27.86 34.29
N LYS A 320 -39.52 -27.43 33.10
CA LYS A 320 -40.90 -27.02 32.83
C LYS A 320 -41.76 -28.16 32.34
N LYS A 321 -43.09 -28.04 32.52
CA LYS A 321 -44.09 -29.01 32.05
C LYS A 321 -44.43 -28.77 30.60
N SER A 322 -44.51 -29.83 29.79
CA SER A 322 -45.03 -29.74 28.46
C SER A 322 -46.57 -29.48 28.48
N LEU A 323 -47.01 -28.52 27.66
CA LEU A 323 -48.40 -28.18 27.47
C LEU A 323 -49.12 -29.07 26.47
N ILE A 324 -48.36 -29.82 25.66
CA ILE A 324 -48.87 -30.68 24.58
C ILE A 324 -48.12 -32.01 24.58
N ASP A 325 -48.65 -33.01 23.86
CA ASP A 325 -47.85 -34.18 23.48
C ASP A 325 -46.87 -33.80 22.39
N ILE A 326 -45.61 -34.18 22.54
CA ILE A 326 -44.52 -33.91 21.58
C ILE A 326 -43.94 -35.27 21.17
N ASP A 327 -43.99 -35.55 19.88
CA ASP A 327 -43.35 -36.77 19.34
C ASP A 327 -41.83 -36.66 19.36
N GLU A 328 -41.16 -37.79 19.28
CA GLU A 328 -39.73 -37.87 19.04
C GLU A 328 -39.36 -37.14 17.74
N ASP A 329 -38.14 -36.59 17.69
CA ASP A 329 -37.59 -35.92 16.52
C ASP A 329 -38.31 -34.62 16.10
N LYS A 330 -38.88 -33.89 17.06
CA LYS A 330 -39.52 -32.58 16.86
C LYS A 330 -38.65 -31.46 17.37
N THR A 331 -38.43 -30.43 16.55
CA THR A 331 -37.80 -29.17 16.97
C THR A 331 -38.67 -28.49 18.03
N LEU A 332 -38.13 -28.27 19.25
CA LEU A 332 -38.84 -27.71 20.38
C LEU A 332 -39.10 -26.21 20.22
N LYS A 333 -40.26 -25.76 20.75
CA LYS A 333 -40.67 -24.36 20.78
C LYS A 333 -40.97 -23.91 22.20
N ILE A 334 -40.64 -22.65 22.52
CA ILE A 334 -40.79 -22.12 23.90
C ILE A 334 -42.24 -22.18 24.37
N GLU A 335 -43.18 -21.87 23.47
CA GLU A 335 -44.61 -21.86 23.77
C GLU A 335 -45.22 -23.23 24.13
N TRP A 336 -44.47 -24.32 23.97
CA TRP A 336 -44.94 -25.65 24.37
C TRP A 336 -44.63 -25.99 25.83
N PHE A 337 -44.00 -25.09 26.60
CA PHE A 337 -43.58 -25.31 27.96
C PHE A 337 -43.95 -24.15 28.90
N GLN A 338 -44.37 -24.54 30.15
CA GLN A 338 -44.66 -23.59 31.23
C GLN A 338 -44.06 -24.00 32.55
#